data_bbe8be90be325a50b0a6681d0e1beedb
#
_entry.id   bbe8be90be325a50b0a6681d0e1beedb
#
_cell.length_a   1.000
_cell.length_b   1.000
_cell.length_c   1.000
_cell.angle_alpha   90.00
_cell.angle_beta   90.00
_cell.angle_gamma   90.00
#
_symmetry.space_group_name_H-M   'P 1'
#
loop_
_entity.id
_entity.type
_entity.pdbx_description
1 polymer ?
#
loop_
_entity_poly.entity_id
_entity_poly.type
_entity_poly.pdbx_seq_one_letter_code
_entity_poly.pdbx_strand_id
1 'polypeptide(L)' 'MPIILAPRNVGLKIVRITAEEKTKKHLENLGITINGEITVLSAASGTVICKIKEGRIALDRDLSKKIFVA' A
#
# COMPACT_ATOMS: atom_id res chain seq x y z
N MET A 1 -11.06 -1.46 0.10
CA MET A 1 -10.72 -2.03 1.43
C MET A 1 -9.35 -1.57 1.87
N PRO A 2 -9.11 -1.46 3.17
CA PRO A 2 -7.77 -1.17 3.65
C PRO A 2 -6.78 -2.26 3.20
N ILE A 3 -5.57 -1.86 2.87
CA ILE A 3 -4.60 -2.81 2.32
C ILE A 3 -4.27 -3.96 3.28
N ILE A 4 -4.39 -3.70 4.59
CA ILE A 4 -4.11 -4.75 5.58
C ILE A 4 -5.10 -5.91 5.51
N LEU A 5 -6.28 -5.68 4.94
CA LEU A 5 -7.30 -6.71 4.76
C LEU A 5 -7.28 -7.35 3.38
N ALA A 6 -6.37 -6.90 2.52
CA ALA A 6 -6.32 -7.39 1.15
C ALA A 6 -5.85 -8.85 1.07
N PRO A 7 -6.39 -9.62 0.12
CA PRO A 7 -5.88 -10.97 -0.11
C PRO A 7 -4.43 -10.92 -0.58
N ARG A 8 -3.66 -11.93 -0.23
CA ARG A 8 -2.25 -12.00 -0.61
C ARG A 8 -2.08 -12.52 -2.02
N ASN A 9 -1.03 -12.04 -2.66
CA ASN A 9 -0.61 -12.51 -3.99
C ASN A 9 -1.63 -12.24 -5.09
N VAL A 10 -2.47 -11.21 -4.89
CA VAL A 10 -3.44 -10.77 -5.90
C VAL A 10 -3.12 -9.34 -6.28
N GLY A 11 -3.04 -9.06 -7.58
CA GLY A 11 -2.83 -7.71 -8.07
C GLY A 11 -4.06 -6.85 -7.85
N LEU A 12 -3.90 -5.73 -7.15
CA LEU A 12 -4.99 -4.83 -6.83
C LEU A 12 -4.58 -3.40 -7.21
N LYS A 13 -5.57 -2.53 -7.33
CA LYS A 13 -5.33 -1.10 -7.58
C LYS A 13 -5.44 -0.31 -6.30
N ILE A 14 -4.57 0.69 -6.17
CA ILE A 14 -4.66 1.66 -5.09
C ILE A 14 -5.76 2.66 -5.49
N VAL A 15 -6.83 2.70 -4.70
CA VAL A 15 -7.98 3.54 -5.04
C VAL A 15 -8.10 4.78 -4.15
N ARG A 16 -7.47 4.76 -2.98
CA ARG A 16 -7.57 5.88 -2.05
C ARG A 16 -6.41 5.86 -1.07
N ILE A 17 -5.92 7.05 -0.73
CA ILE A 17 -4.89 7.23 0.31
C ILE A 17 -5.41 8.35 1.23
N THR A 18 -5.62 8.01 2.51
CA THR A 18 -6.20 8.95 3.48
C THR A 18 -5.13 9.59 4.37
N ALA A 19 -3.97 9.87 3.80
CA ALA A 19 -2.87 10.49 4.51
C ALA A 19 -2.85 11.99 4.23
N GLU A 20 -2.15 12.73 5.08
CA GLU A 20 -1.90 14.15 4.82
C GLU A 20 -0.95 14.32 3.64
N GLU A 21 -0.91 15.53 3.08
CA GLU A 21 -0.17 15.81 1.84
C GLU A 21 1.31 15.40 1.90
N LYS A 22 1.97 15.66 3.00
CA LYS A 22 3.38 15.31 3.18
C LYS A 22 3.60 13.80 3.07
N THR A 23 2.74 13.04 3.71
CA THR A 23 2.81 11.58 3.68
C THR A 23 2.44 11.04 2.31
N LYS A 24 1.41 11.60 1.67
CA LYS A 24 1.04 11.22 0.31
C LYS A 24 2.21 11.41 -0.66
N LYS A 25 2.90 12.55 -0.55
CA LYS A 25 4.03 12.84 -1.41
C LYS A 25 5.17 11.84 -1.18
N HIS A 26 5.40 11.51 0.08
CA HIS A 26 6.40 10.50 0.43
C HIS A 26 6.05 9.14 -0.19
N LEU A 27 4.78 8.74 -0.10
CA LEU A 27 4.31 7.49 -0.70
C LEU A 27 4.46 7.50 -2.22
N GLU A 28 4.14 8.63 -2.87
CA GLU A 28 4.33 8.79 -4.30
C GLU A 28 5.80 8.57 -4.70
N ASN A 29 6.71 9.14 -3.92
CA ASN A 29 8.14 8.99 -4.16
C ASN A 29 8.60 7.54 -4.04
N LEU A 30 7.89 6.75 -3.25
CA LEU A 30 8.16 5.33 -3.09
C LEU A 30 7.48 4.47 -4.17
N GLY A 31 6.66 5.07 -5.01
CA GLY A 31 5.96 4.36 -6.08
C GLY A 31 4.52 3.98 -5.75
N ILE A 32 3.97 4.50 -4.65
CA ILE A 32 2.59 4.23 -4.26
C ILE A 32 1.72 5.39 -4.73
N THR A 33 0.95 5.16 -5.78
CA THR A 33 0.13 6.20 -6.42
C THR A 33 -1.29 5.69 -6.65
N ILE A 34 -2.24 6.62 -6.72
CA ILE A 34 -3.63 6.29 -7.08
C ILE A 34 -3.64 5.63 -8.46
N ASN A 35 -4.42 4.58 -8.60
CA ASN A 35 -4.52 3.73 -9.79
C ASN A 35 -3.29 2.87 -10.06
N GLY A 36 -2.26 2.96 -9.21
CA GLY A 36 -1.11 2.09 -9.31
C GLY A 36 -1.45 0.67 -8.87
N GLU A 37 -0.74 -0.30 -9.42
CA GLU A 37 -0.93 -1.69 -9.04
C GLU A 37 -0.08 -2.04 -7.83
N ILE A 38 -0.66 -2.82 -6.93
CA ILE A 38 0.04 -3.27 -5.73
C ILE A 38 -0.40 -4.69 -5.38
N THR A 39 0.53 -5.50 -4.92
CA THR A 39 0.26 -6.86 -4.50
C THR A 39 0.77 -7.06 -3.09
N VAL A 40 -0.08 -7.51 -2.18
CA VAL A 40 0.33 -7.81 -0.81
C VAL A 40 1.00 -9.19 -0.80
N LEU A 41 2.24 -9.25 -0.35
CA LEU A 41 2.99 -10.50 -0.27
C LEU A 41 2.86 -11.15 1.10
N SER A 42 2.91 -10.34 2.16
CA SER A 42 2.77 -10.84 3.52
C SER A 42 2.36 -9.71 4.45
N ALA A 43 1.85 -10.09 5.61
CA ALA A 43 1.50 -9.13 6.66
C ALA A 43 1.74 -9.82 8.01
N ALA A 44 2.46 -9.13 8.88
CA ALA A 44 2.76 -9.63 10.22
C ALA A 44 2.92 -8.46 11.18
N SER A 45 2.26 -8.54 12.33
CA SER A 45 2.33 -7.52 13.37
C SER A 45 2.00 -6.11 12.86
N GLY A 46 1.09 -6.02 11.88
CA GLY A 46 0.68 -4.75 11.30
C GLY A 46 1.58 -4.24 10.18
N THR A 47 2.74 -4.85 9.96
CA THR A 47 3.61 -4.49 8.84
C THR A 47 3.20 -5.30 7.61
N VAL A 48 3.00 -4.59 6.50
CA VAL A 48 2.57 -5.19 5.24
C VAL A 48 3.71 -5.09 4.24
N ILE A 49 4.12 -6.22 3.69
CA ILE A 49 5.12 -6.27 2.63
C ILE A 49 4.40 -6.36 1.31
N CYS A 50 4.65 -5.39 0.45
CA CYS A 50 3.96 -5.27 -0.84
C CYS A 50 4.94 -5.28 -1.99
N LYS A 51 4.46 -5.75 -3.13
CA LYS A 51 5.17 -5.64 -4.39
C LYS A 51 4.51 -4.53 -5.21
N ILE A 52 5.34 -3.62 -5.71
CA ILE A 52 4.92 -2.56 -6.61
C ILE A 52 5.78 -2.63 -7.87
N LYS A 53 5.52 -1.74 -8.83
CA LYS A 53 6.27 -1.74 -10.10
C LYS A 53 7.78 -1.59 -9.89
N GLU A 54 8.18 -0.74 -8.96
CA GLU A 54 9.59 -0.44 -8.69
C GLU A 54 10.27 -1.45 -7.76
N GLY A 55 9.54 -2.45 -7.27
CA GLY A 55 10.10 -3.45 -6.38
C GLY A 55 9.22 -3.73 -5.18
N ARG A 56 9.84 -3.94 -4.04
CA ARG A 56 9.12 -4.27 -2.81
C ARG A 56 9.21 -3.14 -1.82
N ILE A 57 8.16 -2.99 -1.02
CA ILE A 57 8.09 -1.96 0.01
C ILE A 57 7.42 -2.54 1.26
N ALA A 58 7.91 -2.13 2.43
CA ALA A 58 7.28 -2.46 3.70
C ALA A 58 6.49 -1.25 4.18
N LEU A 59 5.22 -1.47 4.50
CA LEU A 59 4.34 -0.44 5.05
C LEU A 59 4.08 -0.76 6.51
N ASP A 60 4.35 0.20 7.40
CA ASP A 60 4.08 0.00 8.80
C ASP A 60 2.57 0.03 9.07
N ARG A 61 2.19 -0.22 10.33
CA ARG A 61 0.79 -0.28 10.71
C ARG A 61 0.04 1.01 10.37
N ASP A 62 0.62 2.15 10.66
CA ASP A 62 -0.05 3.42 10.45
C ASP A 62 -0.27 3.70 8.97
N LEU A 63 0.74 3.46 8.14
CA LEU A 63 0.62 3.63 6.70
C LEU A 63 -0.35 2.63 6.08
N SER A 64 -0.31 1.38 6.54
CA SER A 64 -1.17 0.35 5.98
C SER A 64 -2.66 0.60 6.24
N LYS A 65 -2.99 1.38 7.27
CA LYS A 65 -4.37 1.76 7.54
C LYS A 65 -4.88 2.86 6.62
N LYS A 66 -3.99 3.58 5.98
CA LYS A 66 -4.32 4.77 5.18
C LYS A 66 -4.39 4.48 3.68
N ILE A 67 -4.02 3.28 3.26
CA ILE A 67 -4.02 2.90 1.86
C ILE A 67 -5.18 1.94 1.61
N PHE A 68 -6.01 2.27 0.63
CA PHE A 68 -7.19 1.49 0.26
C PHE A 68 -7.02 0.95 -1.15
N VAL A 69 -7.38 -0.31 -1.33
CA VAL A 69 -7.21 -1.03 -2.58
C VAL A 69 -8.52 -1.69 -3.01
N ALA A 70 -8.57 -2.03 -4.29
CA ALA A 70 -9.72 -2.73 -4.87
C ALA A 70 -9.30 -3.67 -6.01
#